data_9db220e7e50933c2c4a02be935b8db66
#
_entry.id   9db220e7e50933c2c4a02be935b8db66
#
_cell.length_a   1.000
_cell.length_b   1.000
_cell.length_c   1.000
_cell.angle_alpha   90.00
_cell.angle_beta   90.00
_cell.angle_gamma   90.00
#
_symmetry.space_group_name_H-M   'P 1'
#
loop_
_entity.id
_entity.type
_entity.pdbx_description
1 polymer ?
#
loop_
_entity_poly.entity_id
_entity_poly.type
_entity_poly.pdbx_seq_one_letter_code
_entity_poly.pdbx_strand_id
1 'polypeptide(L)'
;MPRYDHVWWILAANPFVILADATPIAFSREGYPVDTFGQIAWGVRAAQLPPEGSSWDECDSRGMYAPGETPEEVYSRTVPSWFAGLGIQIVLAGGVLLWAGLRTRTPAKRLPRGSRI
;
A
#
# COMPACT_ATOMS: atom_id res chain seq x y z
N MET A 1 2.42 -22.88 0.45
CA MET A 1 2.78 -21.60 1.08
C MET A 1 1.87 -20.49 0.56
N PRO A 2 1.36 -19.59 1.40
CA PRO A 2 0.55 -18.47 0.91
C PRO A 2 1.41 -17.54 0.06
N ARG A 3 0.93 -17.20 -1.14
CA ARG A 3 1.60 -16.30 -2.06
C ARG A 3 1.08 -14.89 -1.87
N TYR A 4 1.84 -14.06 -1.19
CA TYR A 4 1.50 -12.66 -0.93
C TYR A 4 1.91 -11.73 -2.08
N ASP A 5 2.76 -12.18 -2.97
CA ASP A 5 3.23 -11.47 -4.15
C ASP A 5 2.12 -11.03 -5.12
N HIS A 6 0.96 -11.69 -5.07
CA HIS A 6 -0.20 -11.33 -5.87
C HIS A 6 -1.16 -10.34 -5.18
N VAL A 7 -1.06 -10.18 -3.87
CA VAL A 7 -2.03 -9.40 -3.06
C VAL A 7 -1.40 -8.24 -2.29
N TRP A 8 -0.10 -8.00 -2.45
CA TRP A 8 0.61 -6.92 -1.76
C TRP A 8 -0.02 -5.54 -1.97
N TRP A 9 -0.65 -5.31 -3.12
CA TRP A 9 -1.32 -4.06 -3.45
C TRP A 9 -2.50 -3.75 -2.52
N ILE A 10 -3.14 -4.77 -1.91
CA ILE A 10 -4.18 -4.59 -0.90
C ILE A 10 -3.59 -3.95 0.36
N LEU A 11 -2.40 -4.39 0.76
CA LEU A 11 -1.67 -3.78 1.87
C LEU A 11 -1.24 -2.34 1.51
N ALA A 12 -0.79 -2.13 0.28
CA ALA A 12 -0.42 -0.81 -0.21
C ALA A 12 -1.59 0.18 -0.25
N ALA A 13 -2.84 -0.29 -0.39
CA ALA A 13 -4.04 0.55 -0.36
C ALA A 13 -4.33 1.14 1.03
N ASN A 14 -3.70 0.64 2.09
CA ASN A 14 -3.85 1.18 3.44
C ASN A 14 -3.20 2.57 3.55
N PRO A 15 -3.91 3.62 3.99
CA PRO A 15 -3.36 4.98 4.08
C PRO A 15 -2.15 5.09 5.02
N PHE A 16 -2.07 4.28 6.06
CA PHE A 16 -0.89 4.23 6.94
C PHE A 16 0.34 3.67 6.25
N VAL A 17 0.15 2.69 5.36
CA VAL A 17 1.24 2.12 4.55
C VAL A 17 1.73 3.14 3.52
N ILE A 18 0.81 3.87 2.88
CA ILE A 18 1.15 4.95 1.95
C ILE A 18 2.04 5.98 2.66
N LEU A 19 1.63 6.40 3.87
CA LEU A 19 2.36 7.38 4.65
C LEU A 19 3.72 6.86 5.09
N ALA A 20 3.78 5.61 5.55
CA ALA A 20 5.01 4.97 5.99
C ALA A 20 6.03 4.83 4.86
N ASP A 21 5.58 4.42 3.67
CA ASP A 21 6.46 4.21 2.52
C ASP A 21 6.83 5.51 1.78
N ALA A 22 6.07 6.60 2.00
CA ALA A 22 6.39 7.92 1.49
C ALA A 22 7.42 8.67 2.35
N THR A 23 7.65 8.23 3.60
CA THR A 23 8.65 8.83 4.48
C THR A 23 10.03 8.23 4.21
N PRO A 24 11.12 9.02 4.32
CA PRO A 24 12.48 8.49 4.21
C PRO A 24 12.74 7.46 5.31
N ILE A 25 13.29 6.32 4.92
CA ILE A 25 13.65 5.25 5.86
C ILE A 25 15.11 5.40 6.27
N ALA A 26 15.37 5.31 7.57
CA ALA A 26 16.71 5.20 8.10
C ALA A 26 17.07 3.72 8.30
N PHE A 27 18.20 3.31 7.75
CA PHE A 27 18.76 1.97 7.92
C PHE A 27 19.90 2.00 8.93
N SER A 28 20.02 0.93 9.72
CA SER A 28 21.18 0.68 10.59
C SER A 28 22.40 0.30 9.74
N ARG A 29 23.57 0.23 10.37
CA ARG A 29 24.80 -0.24 9.71
C ARG A 29 24.71 -1.67 9.19
N GLU A 30 23.76 -2.43 9.71
CA GLU A 30 23.48 -3.82 9.34
C GLU A 30 22.38 -3.94 8.26
N GLY A 31 21.88 -2.79 7.74
CA GLY A 31 20.88 -2.72 6.69
C GLY A 31 19.43 -2.94 7.15
N TYR A 32 19.14 -2.87 8.46
CA TYR A 32 17.78 -3.02 9.00
C TYR A 32 17.12 -1.67 9.24
N PRO A 33 15.79 -1.55 8.99
CA PRO A 33 15.04 -0.33 9.30
C PRO A 33 15.07 -0.05 10.81
N VAL A 34 15.40 1.19 11.18
CA VAL A 34 15.58 1.59 12.59
C VAL A 34 14.26 1.99 13.24
N ASP A 35 13.32 2.50 12.47
CA ASP A 35 12.04 3.02 12.96
C ASP A 35 10.84 2.14 12.55
N THR A 36 9.72 2.34 13.24
CA THR A 36 8.49 1.56 13.00
C THR A 36 7.91 1.81 11.60
N PHE A 37 7.97 3.03 11.08
CA PHE A 37 7.49 3.34 9.74
C PHE A 37 8.34 2.65 8.68
N GLY A 38 9.65 2.65 8.86
CA GLY A 38 10.57 1.90 8.02
C GLY A 38 10.30 0.39 8.02
N GLN A 39 9.98 -0.18 9.16
CA GLN A 39 9.60 -1.60 9.26
C GLN A 39 8.31 -1.92 8.51
N ILE A 40 7.29 -1.05 8.60
CA ILE A 40 6.03 -1.21 7.88
C ILE A 40 6.26 -1.11 6.37
N ALA A 41 6.93 -0.06 5.92
CA ALA A 41 7.25 0.17 4.52
C ALA A 41 8.05 -1.00 3.92
N TRP A 42 9.09 -1.42 4.64
CA TRP A 42 9.91 -2.56 4.25
C TRP A 42 9.07 -3.85 4.16
N GLY A 43 8.21 -4.15 5.13
CA GLY A 43 7.37 -5.34 5.14
C GLY A 43 6.45 -5.41 3.92
N VAL A 44 5.84 -4.29 3.51
CA VAL A 44 4.98 -4.24 2.33
C VAL A 44 5.78 -4.35 1.04
N ARG A 45 6.98 -3.79 0.97
CA ARG A 45 7.86 -3.95 -0.19
C ARG A 45 8.40 -5.37 -0.30
N ALA A 46 8.75 -6.00 0.80
CA ALA A 46 9.16 -7.40 0.83
C ALA A 46 8.04 -8.35 0.36
N ALA A 47 6.77 -8.01 0.63
CA ALA A 47 5.62 -8.77 0.15
C ALA A 47 5.44 -8.76 -1.38
N GLN A 48 6.12 -7.87 -2.10
CA GLN A 48 6.13 -7.86 -3.58
C GLN A 48 6.96 -9.00 -4.17
N LEU A 49 7.88 -9.55 -3.38
CA LEU A 49 8.78 -10.59 -3.84
C LEU A 49 8.09 -11.95 -3.77
N PRO A 50 8.27 -12.81 -4.79
CA PRO A 50 7.81 -14.17 -4.72
C PRO A 50 8.55 -14.92 -3.61
N PRO A 51 7.91 -15.85 -2.92
CA PRO A 51 8.54 -16.67 -1.89
C PRO A 51 9.51 -17.66 -2.55
N GLU A 52 10.65 -17.17 -3.00
CA GLU A 52 11.70 -18.02 -3.56
C GLU A 52 12.49 -18.67 -2.43
N GLY A 53 12.25 -19.97 -2.25
CA GLY A 53 13.17 -20.86 -1.56
C GLY A 53 13.38 -20.63 -0.06
N SER A 54 12.51 -19.92 0.63
CA SER A 54 12.55 -19.86 2.08
C SER A 54 12.16 -21.24 2.64
N SER A 55 13.15 -22.09 2.84
CA SER A 55 12.99 -23.15 3.82
C SER A 55 12.81 -22.44 5.16
N TRP A 56 11.61 -22.52 5.70
CA TRP A 56 11.32 -22.08 7.06
C TRP A 56 12.09 -22.98 8.03
N ASP A 57 13.34 -22.66 8.23
CA ASP A 57 14.11 -23.19 9.34
C ASP A 57 13.83 -22.24 10.51
N GLU A 58 12.94 -22.66 11.43
CA GLU A 58 12.57 -21.86 12.61
C GLU A 58 13.77 -21.50 13.48
N CYS A 59 14.92 -22.09 13.22
CA CYS A 59 16.18 -21.83 13.90
C CYS A 59 17.04 -20.78 13.19
N ASP A 60 16.74 -20.41 11.96
CA ASP A 60 17.46 -19.38 11.23
C ASP A 60 16.67 -18.08 11.20
N SER A 61 17.03 -17.13 12.04
CA SER A 61 16.47 -15.78 12.07
C SER A 61 16.70 -14.97 10.77
N ARG A 62 17.37 -15.56 9.79
CA ARG A 62 17.60 -15.03 8.44
C ARG A 62 16.57 -15.47 7.41
N GLY A 63 15.55 -16.25 7.82
CA GLY A 63 14.65 -17.02 6.96
C GLY A 63 13.69 -16.26 6.04
N MET A 64 13.87 -14.98 5.82
CA MET A 64 12.99 -14.19 4.91
C MET A 64 13.73 -13.65 3.68
N TYR A 65 15.02 -13.88 3.56
CA TYR A 65 15.87 -13.35 2.49
C TYR A 65 16.61 -14.45 1.75
N ALA A 66 16.95 -14.20 0.50
CA ALA A 66 17.97 -14.99 -0.15
C ALA A 66 19.25 -14.92 0.70
N PRO A 67 20.02 -16.02 0.83
CA PRO A 67 21.23 -16.03 1.63
C PRO A 67 22.18 -14.90 1.18
N GLY A 68 22.32 -13.87 2.01
CA GLY A 68 23.22 -12.75 1.76
C GLY A 68 22.58 -11.40 1.40
N GLU A 69 21.26 -11.32 1.15
CA GLU A 69 20.60 -10.04 0.89
C GLU A 69 20.23 -9.29 2.19
N THR A 70 20.55 -8.01 2.23
CA THR A 70 20.14 -7.13 3.34
C THR A 70 18.75 -6.56 3.09
N PRO A 71 17.99 -6.18 4.15
CA PRO A 71 16.71 -5.49 3.99
C PRO A 71 16.78 -4.22 3.13
N GLU A 72 17.90 -3.50 3.20
CA GLU A 72 18.13 -2.31 2.38
C GLU A 72 18.22 -2.65 0.89
N GLU A 73 18.88 -3.75 0.52
CA GLU A 73 18.98 -4.21 -0.88
C GLU A 73 17.60 -4.62 -1.41
N VAL A 74 16.82 -5.36 -0.62
CA VAL A 74 15.44 -5.72 -0.95
C VAL A 74 14.60 -4.46 -1.15
N TYR A 75 14.71 -3.47 -0.27
CA TYR A 75 14.00 -2.22 -0.37
C TYR A 75 14.36 -1.43 -1.63
N SER A 76 15.64 -1.39 -2.00
CA SER A 76 16.12 -0.64 -3.17
C SER A 76 15.65 -1.23 -4.50
N ARG A 77 15.42 -2.55 -4.58
CA ARG A 77 15.00 -3.22 -5.80
C ARG A 77 13.49 -3.35 -5.97
N THR A 78 12.73 -3.07 -4.91
CA THR A 78 11.26 -3.12 -4.94
C THR A 78 10.64 -1.79 -5.36
N VAL A 79 9.43 -1.84 -5.92
CA VAL A 79 8.73 -0.64 -6.36
C VAL A 79 8.15 0.10 -5.15
N PRO A 80 8.23 1.44 -5.07
CA PRO A 80 7.57 2.20 -4.02
C PRO A 80 6.07 1.91 -3.97
N SER A 81 5.61 1.32 -2.87
CA SER A 81 4.23 0.89 -2.71
C SER A 81 3.25 2.06 -2.53
N TRP A 82 3.74 3.21 -2.10
CA TRP A 82 2.91 4.41 -1.92
C TRP A 82 2.28 4.92 -3.22
N PHE A 83 2.94 4.76 -4.38
CA PHE A 83 2.37 5.11 -5.68
C PHE A 83 1.14 4.26 -6.01
N ALA A 84 1.25 2.94 -5.81
CA ALA A 84 0.14 2.03 -6.03
C ALA A 84 -1.01 2.32 -5.07
N GLY A 85 -0.70 2.50 -3.79
CA GLY A 85 -1.69 2.83 -2.77
C GLY A 85 -2.41 4.15 -3.03
N LEU A 86 -1.67 5.21 -3.35
CA LEU A 86 -2.24 6.51 -3.69
C LEU A 86 -3.13 6.43 -4.94
N GLY A 87 -2.70 5.71 -5.98
CA GLY A 87 -3.48 5.49 -7.18
C GLY A 87 -4.83 4.81 -6.87
N ILE A 88 -4.81 3.77 -6.06
CA ILE A 88 -6.04 3.06 -5.62
C ILE A 88 -6.96 4.03 -4.85
N GLN A 89 -6.44 4.82 -3.92
CA GLN A 89 -7.21 5.79 -3.15
C GLN A 89 -7.87 6.85 -4.05
N ILE A 90 -7.14 7.37 -5.03
CA ILE A 90 -7.68 8.35 -5.99
C ILE A 90 -8.82 7.75 -6.81
N VAL A 91 -8.65 6.52 -7.31
CA VAL A 91 -9.69 5.82 -8.09
C VAL A 91 -10.93 5.56 -7.23
N LEU A 92 -10.77 5.10 -6.00
CA LEU A 92 -11.87 4.87 -5.07
C LEU A 92 -12.61 6.17 -4.72
N ALA A 93 -11.87 7.21 -4.35
CA ALA A 93 -12.44 8.52 -4.02
C ALA A 93 -13.18 9.12 -5.22
N GLY A 94 -12.56 9.11 -6.40
CA GLY A 94 -13.18 9.57 -7.65
C GLY A 94 -14.45 8.80 -7.99
N GLY A 95 -14.43 7.47 -7.88
CA GLY A 95 -15.59 6.61 -8.12
C GLY A 95 -16.74 6.90 -7.17
N VAL A 96 -16.47 7.04 -5.88
CA VAL A 96 -17.49 7.39 -4.87
C VAL A 96 -18.08 8.77 -5.13
N LEU A 97 -17.25 9.78 -5.44
CA LEU A 97 -17.71 11.14 -5.73
C LEU A 97 -18.57 11.18 -7.00
N LEU A 98 -18.16 10.48 -8.06
CA LEU A 98 -18.94 10.38 -9.29
C LEU A 98 -20.29 9.70 -9.03
N TRP A 99 -20.28 8.59 -8.31
CA TRP A 99 -21.50 7.87 -7.95
C TRP A 99 -22.43 8.71 -7.08
N ALA A 100 -21.90 9.40 -6.07
CA ALA A 100 -22.66 10.32 -5.25
C ALA A 100 -23.23 11.48 -6.08
N GLY A 101 -22.42 12.08 -6.96
CA GLY A 101 -22.86 13.15 -7.86
C GLY A 101 -23.98 12.72 -8.81
N LEU A 102 -23.93 11.49 -9.33
CA LEU A 102 -25.01 10.95 -10.17
C LEU A 102 -26.30 10.70 -9.39
N ARG A 103 -26.17 10.25 -8.14
CA ARG A 103 -27.33 9.98 -7.26
C ARG A 103 -27.98 11.26 -6.74
N THR A 104 -27.21 12.32 -6.50
CA THR A 104 -27.70 13.59 -5.94
C THR A 104 -28.14 14.60 -6.99
N ARG A 105 -27.95 14.34 -8.27
CA ARG A 105 -28.50 15.17 -9.34
C ARG A 105 -30.04 15.07 -9.37
N THR A 106 -30.68 15.83 -8.49
CA THR A 106 -32.11 16.10 -8.62
C THR A 106 -32.32 16.99 -9.83
N PRO A 107 -33.19 16.61 -10.78
CA PRO A 107 -33.54 17.47 -11.88
C PRO A 107 -34.28 18.70 -11.35
N ALA A 108 -33.56 19.82 -11.24
CA ALA A 108 -34.11 21.12 -10.80
C ALA A 108 -35.23 21.69 -11.74
N LYS A 109 -35.69 20.89 -12.71
CA LYS A 109 -36.65 21.29 -13.73
C LYS A 109 -38.11 21.18 -13.35
N ARG A 110 -38.46 20.81 -12.11
CA ARG A 110 -39.89 20.72 -11.68
C ARG A 110 -40.09 21.37 -10.31
N LEU A 111 -39.81 22.65 -10.23
CA LEU A 111 -40.51 23.48 -9.24
C LEU A 111 -41.91 23.73 -9.77
N PRO A 112 -43.00 23.36 -9.03
CA PRO A 112 -44.35 23.72 -9.43
C PRO A 112 -44.43 25.24 -9.55
N ARG A 113 -44.81 25.72 -10.73
CA ARG A 113 -45.21 27.11 -10.91
C ARG A 113 -46.40 27.38 -10.01
N GLY A 114 -46.18 27.96 -8.81
CA GLY A 114 -47.29 28.30 -7.96
C GLY A 114 -47.03 28.52 -6.48
N SER A 115 -45.85 28.27 -5.94
CA SER A 115 -45.56 28.58 -4.54
C SER A 115 -44.86 29.96 -4.40
N ARG A 116 -45.52 31.00 -4.89
CA ARG A 116 -45.26 32.35 -4.40
C ARG A 116 -46.33 32.63 -3.34
N ILE A 117 -45.92 32.60 -2.09
CA ILE A 117 -46.60 33.28 -1.00
C ILE A 117 -45.97 34.66 -0.89
#